data_29912f00df24e4ab608debe8fb2aa8a8
#
_entry.id   29912f00df24e4ab608debe8fb2aa8a8
#
_cell.length_a   1.000
_cell.length_b   1.000
_cell.length_c   1.000
_cell.angle_alpha   90.00
_cell.angle_beta   90.00
_cell.angle_gamma   90.00
#
_symmetry.space_group_name_H-M   'P 1'
#
loop_
_entity.id
_entity.type
_entity.pdbx_description
1 polymer ?
#
loop_
_entity_poly.entity_id
_entity_poly.type
_entity_poly.pdbx_seq_one_letter_code
_entity_poly.pdbx_strand_id
1 'polypeptide(L)'
;MKEIGCPSGIQGIRRVRRLLPRLALAACALCAFASAALAEEPSFEGLTAPDRRRDQFPKDFAYAAFPYPYRLPGLGSGLSLVAGAMNIADTYTDAYGIVFTGDVKGAAVGVGEIHLVPRTLVLDLGQSSVSKAAFQSYSQRGMNTGKDDFSLVEVADSEFYGARMTATFFDRRFELYGAWYQGASRLKSIRDKDGSVIVEAQDPPSESGHTTLFGARFDLTDDYPDPRRGFRFDVTRTQSPPRGSGPDYFVMDYNTTGYIPFRRRDTLVLNLLRSDAFVKRQGETDPVALQQQLGLDCAAPTLTPTEQQFCNEVIATTIAHNTSGTATSLGGFSRLRSYPQGRFKGAHTLFFGAEYRWNLTDERTPFDIFVMKGVRTSIQVAFFYETGVTSDTRSDLYERGNMRDSYGAGLRIVTASGVVFRGDIAYGKEGINTAIFIGYPWEL
;
A
#
# COMPACT_ATOMS: atom_id res chain seq x y z
N MET A 1 -26.64 -50.05 17.61
CA MET A 1 -26.43 -49.90 16.17
C MET A 1 -27.10 -48.63 15.75
N LYS A 2 -26.35 -47.54 15.55
CA LYS A 2 -26.78 -46.31 14.94
C LYS A 2 -25.76 -45.98 13.85
N GLU A 3 -26.22 -45.89 12.62
CA GLU A 3 -25.39 -45.64 11.46
C GLU A 3 -24.82 -44.19 11.50
N ILE A 4 -23.54 -44.07 11.24
CA ILE A 4 -22.83 -42.80 11.10
C ILE A 4 -22.85 -42.45 9.60
N GLY A 5 -23.64 -41.47 9.23
CA GLY A 5 -23.72 -40.93 7.86
C GLY A 5 -22.46 -40.14 7.48
N CYS A 6 -21.85 -40.50 6.36
CA CYS A 6 -20.78 -39.77 5.69
C CYS A 6 -21.26 -38.43 5.14
N PRO A 7 -20.58 -37.30 5.33
CA PRO A 7 -20.93 -36.05 4.62
C PRO A 7 -20.33 -36.07 3.21
N SER A 8 -21.19 -35.83 2.24
CA SER A 8 -20.92 -35.79 0.80
C SER A 8 -20.00 -34.66 0.37
N GLY A 9 -18.75 -35.02 0.04
CA GLY A 9 -17.70 -34.13 -0.49
C GLY A 9 -17.83 -33.75 -1.98
N ILE A 10 -19.04 -33.65 -2.55
CA ILE A 10 -19.23 -33.47 -4.02
C ILE A 10 -19.65 -32.05 -4.42
N GLN A 11 -20.00 -31.16 -3.50
CA GLN A 11 -20.43 -29.81 -3.84
C GLN A 11 -19.29 -28.83 -4.17
N GLY A 12 -18.07 -29.07 -3.71
CA GLY A 12 -16.90 -28.22 -3.99
C GLY A 12 -16.42 -28.30 -5.45
N ILE A 13 -16.46 -29.48 -6.05
CA ILE A 13 -15.94 -29.71 -7.40
C ILE A 13 -16.85 -29.12 -8.52
N ARG A 14 -18.15 -29.01 -8.26
CA ARG A 14 -19.09 -28.40 -9.24
C ARG A 14 -18.97 -26.88 -9.35
N ARG A 15 -18.47 -26.18 -8.33
CA ARG A 15 -18.25 -24.72 -8.39
C ARG A 15 -16.99 -24.36 -9.17
N VAL A 16 -15.92 -25.11 -9.04
CA VAL A 16 -14.67 -24.90 -9.80
C VAL A 16 -14.88 -25.15 -11.29
N ARG A 17 -15.68 -26.15 -11.66
CA ARG A 17 -15.98 -26.47 -13.07
C ARG A 17 -16.84 -25.42 -13.79
N ARG A 18 -17.52 -24.53 -13.08
CA ARG A 18 -18.30 -23.40 -13.66
C ARG A 18 -17.50 -22.09 -13.73
N LEU A 19 -16.37 -21.97 -13.02
CA LEU A 19 -15.50 -20.80 -13.05
C LEU A 19 -14.49 -20.85 -14.20
N LEU A 20 -13.97 -22.03 -14.55
CA LEU A 20 -13.04 -22.23 -15.64
C LEU A 20 -13.51 -21.70 -17.01
N PRO A 21 -14.74 -21.95 -17.48
CA PRO A 21 -15.18 -21.42 -18.78
C PRO A 21 -15.43 -19.89 -18.74
N ARG A 22 -15.72 -19.30 -17.58
CA ARG A 22 -15.88 -17.85 -17.46
C ARG A 22 -14.54 -17.11 -17.43
N LEU A 23 -13.52 -17.71 -16.83
CA LEU A 23 -12.13 -17.22 -16.88
C LEU A 23 -11.54 -17.37 -18.28
N ALA A 24 -11.81 -18.48 -18.98
CA ALA A 24 -11.40 -18.68 -20.37
C ALA A 24 -12.08 -17.70 -21.33
N LEU A 25 -13.38 -17.40 -21.14
CA LEU A 25 -14.09 -16.39 -21.93
C LEU A 25 -13.58 -14.98 -21.67
N ALA A 26 -13.25 -14.64 -20.42
CA ALA A 26 -12.64 -13.36 -20.07
C ALA A 26 -11.24 -13.22 -20.65
N ALA A 27 -10.42 -14.29 -20.64
CA ALA A 27 -9.10 -14.33 -21.28
C ALA A 27 -9.21 -14.23 -22.81
N CYS A 28 -10.16 -14.90 -23.44
CA CYS A 28 -10.41 -14.78 -24.88
C CYS A 28 -10.92 -13.39 -25.28
N ALA A 29 -11.79 -12.78 -24.48
CA ALA A 29 -12.24 -11.40 -24.69
C ALA A 29 -11.07 -10.40 -24.54
N LEU A 30 -10.22 -10.57 -23.55
CA LEU A 30 -8.99 -9.78 -23.37
C LEU A 30 -8.01 -9.96 -24.54
N CYS A 31 -7.83 -11.17 -25.04
CA CYS A 31 -7.01 -11.43 -26.23
C CYS A 31 -7.61 -10.82 -27.51
N ALA A 32 -8.93 -10.83 -27.68
CA ALA A 32 -9.58 -10.20 -28.83
C ALA A 32 -9.50 -8.66 -28.77
N PHE A 33 -9.59 -8.05 -27.58
CA PHE A 33 -9.32 -6.64 -27.39
C PHE A 33 -7.85 -6.26 -27.64
N ALA A 34 -6.91 -7.11 -27.20
CA ALA A 34 -5.47 -6.90 -27.44
C ALA A 34 -5.12 -6.89 -28.95
N SER A 35 -5.79 -7.71 -29.75
CA SER A 35 -5.57 -7.76 -31.21
C SER A 35 -6.11 -6.53 -31.95
N ALA A 36 -7.15 -5.88 -31.43
CA ALA A 36 -7.70 -4.65 -32.00
C ALA A 36 -6.91 -3.39 -31.59
N ALA A 37 -6.15 -3.45 -30.51
CA ALA A 37 -5.40 -2.32 -29.95
C ALA A 37 -4.00 -2.11 -30.55
N LEU A 38 -3.59 -2.93 -31.51
CA LEU A 38 -2.28 -2.82 -32.20
C LEU A 38 -2.26 -1.82 -33.35
N ALA A 39 -3.38 -1.12 -33.60
CA ALA A 39 -3.48 -0.14 -34.69
C ALA A 39 -3.91 1.23 -34.12
N GLU A 40 -3.01 2.21 -34.27
CA GLU A 40 -3.13 3.66 -34.00
C GLU A 40 -3.05 4.09 -32.53
N GLU A 41 -2.14 5.04 -32.26
CA GLU A 41 -2.10 5.78 -31.00
C GLU A 41 -3.41 6.55 -30.81
N PRO A 42 -4.08 6.43 -29.64
CA PRO A 42 -5.33 7.15 -29.42
C PRO A 42 -5.08 8.66 -29.34
N SER A 43 -5.48 9.39 -30.35
CA SER A 43 -5.58 10.85 -30.28
C SER A 43 -6.88 11.20 -29.59
N PHE A 44 -6.81 11.62 -28.33
CA PHE A 44 -7.92 12.32 -27.68
C PHE A 44 -7.88 13.75 -28.16
N GLU A 45 -8.88 14.22 -28.90
CA GLU A 45 -8.96 15.61 -29.33
C GLU A 45 -8.82 16.55 -28.12
N GLY A 46 -7.70 17.27 -28.05
CA GLY A 46 -7.39 18.25 -26.99
C GLY A 46 -6.44 17.80 -25.88
N LEU A 47 -6.12 16.51 -25.73
CA LEU A 47 -5.16 15.97 -24.75
C LEU A 47 -4.10 15.15 -25.49
N THR A 48 -3.06 15.81 -25.99
CA THR A 48 -1.89 15.10 -26.50
C THR A 48 -1.05 14.59 -25.33
N ALA A 49 -0.96 13.24 -25.19
CA ALA A 49 -0.03 12.66 -24.26
C ALA A 49 1.41 13.03 -24.68
N PRO A 50 2.30 13.41 -23.74
CA PRO A 50 3.70 13.67 -24.07
C PRO A 50 4.36 12.39 -24.58
N ASP A 51 5.31 12.52 -25.51
CA ASP A 51 6.11 11.39 -25.99
C ASP A 51 6.84 10.72 -24.83
N ARG A 52 6.99 9.40 -24.90
CA ARG A 52 7.79 8.65 -23.92
C ARG A 52 9.27 9.01 -24.06
N ARG A 53 9.93 9.32 -22.92
CA ARG A 53 11.36 9.66 -22.89
C ARG A 53 12.26 8.45 -23.17
N ARG A 54 11.77 7.24 -22.92
CA ARG A 54 12.50 5.96 -23.08
C ARG A 54 11.53 4.79 -23.30
N ASP A 55 12.06 3.64 -23.67
CA ASP A 55 11.27 2.40 -23.71
C ASP A 55 10.72 2.10 -22.29
N GLN A 56 9.44 1.82 -22.19
CA GLN A 56 8.76 1.54 -20.91
C GLN A 56 8.93 0.08 -20.46
N PHE A 57 9.54 -0.76 -21.31
CA PHE A 57 9.94 -2.13 -21.03
C PHE A 57 11.42 -2.32 -21.34
N PRO A 58 12.34 -1.73 -20.52
CA PRO A 58 13.77 -1.79 -20.82
C PRO A 58 14.28 -3.23 -20.74
N LYS A 59 15.25 -3.54 -21.60
CA LYS A 59 15.91 -4.85 -21.68
C LYS A 59 17.36 -4.83 -21.19
N ASP A 60 17.80 -3.76 -20.55
CA ASP A 60 19.14 -3.67 -19.99
C ASP A 60 19.23 -4.56 -18.74
N PHE A 61 20.14 -5.54 -18.75
CA PHE A 61 20.41 -6.33 -17.57
C PHE A 61 21.14 -5.48 -16.52
N ALA A 62 20.63 -5.49 -15.29
CA ALA A 62 21.25 -4.82 -14.16
C ALA A 62 21.10 -5.65 -12.89
N TYR A 63 22.06 -5.55 -11.96
CA TYR A 63 21.90 -6.09 -10.62
C TYR A 63 22.51 -5.16 -9.57
N ALA A 64 22.00 -5.23 -8.37
CA ALA A 64 22.56 -4.53 -7.22
C ALA A 64 22.33 -5.33 -5.93
N ALA A 65 23.30 -5.27 -5.01
CA ALA A 65 23.15 -5.78 -3.66
C ALA A 65 23.91 -4.87 -2.69
N PHE A 66 23.23 -4.32 -1.68
CA PHE A 66 23.83 -3.40 -0.73
C PHE A 66 23.03 -3.32 0.58
N PRO A 67 23.69 -2.95 1.68
CA PRO A 67 22.99 -2.62 2.92
C PRO A 67 22.22 -1.31 2.77
N TYR A 68 20.98 -1.30 3.26
CA TYR A 68 20.11 -0.14 3.20
C TYR A 68 19.46 0.10 4.57
N PRO A 69 19.69 1.24 5.23
CA PRO A 69 19.00 1.58 6.44
C PRO A 69 17.51 1.81 6.12
N TYR A 70 16.62 1.36 6.99
CA TYR A 70 15.20 1.67 6.87
C TYR A 70 14.70 2.37 8.14
N ARG A 71 13.73 3.23 7.97
CA ARG A 71 12.94 3.85 9.05
C ARG A 71 11.51 4.06 8.59
N LEU A 72 10.60 3.37 9.25
CA LEU A 72 9.19 3.39 8.96
C LEU A 72 8.46 4.02 10.13
N PRO A 73 7.87 5.21 9.98
CA PRO A 73 7.17 5.92 11.05
C PRO A 73 6.06 5.07 11.66
N GLY A 74 6.13 4.85 12.99
CA GLY A 74 5.15 4.03 13.71
C GLY A 74 5.33 2.51 13.56
N LEU A 75 6.38 2.04 12.83
CA LEU A 75 6.67 0.62 12.63
C LEU A 75 8.06 0.22 13.13
N GLY A 76 9.04 1.15 13.08
CA GLY A 76 10.38 0.87 13.55
C GLY A 76 11.48 1.21 12.55
N SER A 77 12.72 0.86 12.92
CA SER A 77 13.93 1.17 12.18
C SER A 77 14.95 0.03 12.25
N GLY A 78 15.89 0.03 11.35
CA GLY A 78 16.94 -0.97 11.34
C GLY A 78 17.81 -0.89 10.10
N LEU A 79 18.56 -1.96 9.89
CA LEU A 79 19.36 -2.18 8.70
C LEU A 79 18.78 -3.33 7.90
N SER A 80 18.68 -3.16 6.60
CA SER A 80 18.32 -4.22 5.67
C SER A 80 19.44 -4.51 4.68
N LEU A 81 19.46 -5.72 4.14
CA LEU A 81 20.23 -6.07 2.95
C LEU A 81 19.22 -6.18 1.79
N VAL A 82 19.38 -5.32 0.80
CA VAL A 82 18.56 -5.30 -0.41
C VAL A 82 19.37 -5.91 -1.54
N ALA A 83 18.78 -6.79 -2.33
CA ALA A 83 19.36 -7.33 -3.54
C ALA A 83 18.31 -7.41 -4.65
N GLY A 84 18.72 -7.20 -5.89
CA GLY A 84 17.85 -7.33 -7.05
C GLY A 84 18.63 -7.54 -8.32
N ALA A 85 17.98 -8.21 -9.28
CA ALA A 85 18.44 -8.36 -10.65
C ALA A 85 17.27 -8.07 -11.59
N MET A 86 17.54 -7.38 -12.69
CA MET A 86 16.55 -6.89 -13.63
C MET A 86 16.80 -7.45 -14.99
N ASN A 87 15.73 -7.67 -15.74
CA ASN A 87 15.75 -8.24 -17.08
C ASN A 87 16.59 -9.52 -17.15
N ILE A 88 16.30 -10.48 -16.27
CA ILE A 88 17.02 -11.75 -16.18
C ILE A 88 16.84 -12.52 -17.47
N ALA A 89 17.96 -12.90 -18.09
CA ALA A 89 18.00 -13.67 -19.36
C ALA A 89 17.17 -13.04 -20.50
N ASP A 90 17.09 -11.72 -20.57
CA ASP A 90 16.36 -10.95 -21.59
C ASP A 90 14.84 -11.26 -21.66
N THR A 91 14.26 -11.64 -20.50
CA THR A 91 12.84 -12.01 -20.40
C THR A 91 11.95 -10.90 -19.82
N TYR A 92 12.48 -9.71 -19.59
CA TYR A 92 11.91 -8.61 -18.78
C TYR A 92 11.78 -8.93 -17.29
N THR A 93 11.97 -10.17 -16.87
CA THR A 93 11.73 -10.63 -15.51
C THR A 93 12.73 -10.01 -14.53
N ASP A 94 12.20 -9.44 -13.47
CA ASP A 94 12.94 -8.87 -12.36
C ASP A 94 12.80 -9.75 -11.12
N ALA A 95 13.88 -9.93 -10.36
CA ALA A 95 13.84 -10.58 -9.06
C ALA A 95 14.46 -9.68 -7.99
N TYR A 96 13.88 -9.63 -6.82
CA TYR A 96 14.36 -8.83 -5.72
C TYR A 96 14.14 -9.50 -4.38
N GLY A 97 14.97 -9.15 -3.43
CA GLY A 97 14.88 -9.62 -2.05
C GLY A 97 15.37 -8.58 -1.07
N ILE A 98 14.82 -8.64 0.15
CA ILE A 98 15.22 -7.79 1.25
C ILE A 98 15.21 -8.62 2.54
N VAL A 99 16.26 -8.50 3.35
CA VAL A 99 16.32 -9.06 4.70
C VAL A 99 16.36 -7.91 5.68
N PHE A 100 15.47 -7.93 6.66
CA PHE A 100 15.33 -6.90 7.69
C PHE A 100 15.95 -7.33 9.01
N THR A 101 16.66 -6.41 9.66
CA THR A 101 17.18 -6.54 11.03
C THR A 101 16.82 -5.28 11.83
N GLY A 102 16.79 -5.38 13.14
CA GLY A 102 16.42 -4.26 14.02
C GLY A 102 15.03 -4.46 14.63
N ASP A 103 14.20 -3.42 14.57
CA ASP A 103 12.84 -3.45 15.13
C ASP A 103 11.93 -4.42 14.37
N VAL A 104 12.11 -4.54 13.07
CA VAL A 104 11.48 -5.56 12.22
C VAL A 104 12.53 -6.62 11.90
N LYS A 105 12.17 -7.90 12.07
CA LYS A 105 13.03 -9.04 11.72
C LYS A 105 12.30 -9.94 10.73
N GLY A 106 12.91 -10.17 9.58
CA GLY A 106 12.28 -11.01 8.56
C GLY A 106 12.93 -10.85 7.20
N ALA A 107 12.28 -11.39 6.19
CA ALA A 107 12.69 -11.29 4.80
C ALA A 107 11.48 -11.15 3.88
N ALA A 108 11.69 -10.53 2.72
CA ALA A 108 10.75 -10.53 1.63
C ALA A 108 11.48 -10.83 0.33
N VAL A 109 10.80 -11.54 -0.56
CA VAL A 109 11.28 -11.83 -1.92
C VAL A 109 10.15 -11.57 -2.92
N GLY A 110 10.51 -11.17 -4.12
CA GLY A 110 9.56 -10.95 -5.19
C GLY A 110 10.16 -11.24 -6.55
N VAL A 111 9.29 -11.59 -7.47
CA VAL A 111 9.58 -11.71 -8.90
C VAL A 111 8.52 -10.91 -9.62
N GLY A 112 8.95 -9.91 -10.37
CA GLY A 112 8.08 -9.00 -11.11
C GLY A 112 8.39 -9.00 -12.59
N GLU A 113 7.57 -8.26 -13.35
CA GLU A 113 7.69 -8.15 -14.80
C GLU A 113 7.79 -9.52 -15.50
N ILE A 114 7.08 -10.54 -15.01
CA ILE A 114 6.96 -11.83 -15.67
C ILE A 114 5.99 -11.66 -16.85
N HIS A 115 6.49 -11.51 -18.06
CA HIS A 115 5.67 -11.30 -19.24
C HIS A 115 5.08 -12.62 -19.74
N LEU A 116 3.85 -12.93 -19.32
CA LEU A 116 3.09 -14.08 -19.86
C LEU A 116 2.74 -13.87 -21.33
N VAL A 117 2.49 -12.62 -21.73
CA VAL A 117 2.45 -12.15 -23.10
C VAL A 117 3.34 -10.92 -23.18
N PRO A 118 4.36 -10.91 -24.05
CA PRO A 118 5.32 -9.82 -24.14
C PRO A 118 4.64 -8.46 -24.24
N ARG A 119 5.01 -7.52 -23.34
CA ARG A 119 4.53 -6.12 -23.27
C ARG A 119 3.01 -5.96 -23.13
N THR A 120 2.28 -7.03 -22.80
CA THR A 120 0.81 -6.97 -22.75
C THR A 120 0.25 -7.57 -21.46
N LEU A 121 0.73 -8.74 -21.03
CA LEU A 121 0.24 -9.40 -19.84
C LEU A 121 1.40 -9.71 -18.89
N VAL A 122 1.41 -9.04 -17.76
CA VAL A 122 2.48 -9.08 -16.76
C VAL A 122 1.98 -9.69 -15.47
N LEU A 123 2.79 -10.56 -14.87
CA LEU A 123 2.54 -11.18 -13.57
C LEU A 123 3.64 -10.78 -12.59
N ASP A 124 3.24 -10.33 -11.42
CA ASP A 124 4.11 -10.08 -10.28
C ASP A 124 3.76 -11.01 -9.13
N LEU A 125 4.75 -11.56 -8.46
CA LEU A 125 4.62 -12.46 -7.32
C LEU A 125 5.48 -11.96 -6.17
N GLY A 126 4.98 -12.08 -4.93
CA GLY A 126 5.73 -11.69 -3.76
C GLY A 126 5.40 -12.54 -2.55
N GLN A 127 6.40 -12.70 -1.68
CA GLN A 127 6.26 -13.37 -0.39
C GLN A 127 7.09 -12.62 0.65
N SER A 128 6.58 -12.53 1.87
CA SER A 128 7.37 -12.10 3.02
C SER A 128 7.10 -12.97 4.24
N SER A 129 8.14 -13.11 5.07
CA SER A 129 8.07 -13.78 6.36
C SER A 129 8.73 -12.87 7.39
N VAL A 130 7.99 -12.47 8.40
CA VAL A 130 8.42 -11.56 9.45
C VAL A 130 8.25 -12.25 10.80
N SER A 131 9.36 -12.59 11.44
CA SER A 131 9.37 -13.26 12.73
C SER A 131 9.00 -12.34 13.89
N LYS A 132 9.23 -11.02 13.73
CA LYS A 132 8.89 -10.00 14.72
C LYS A 132 8.66 -8.66 14.05
N ALA A 133 7.57 -8.00 14.41
CA ALA A 133 7.33 -6.59 14.14
C ALA A 133 6.47 -5.99 15.26
N ALA A 134 6.65 -4.69 15.50
CA ALA A 134 5.77 -3.93 16.37
C ALA A 134 5.32 -2.67 15.61
N PHE A 135 4.06 -2.27 15.80
CA PHE A 135 3.53 -1.07 15.17
C PHE A 135 2.61 -0.31 16.11
N GLN A 136 2.56 1.00 15.91
CA GLN A 136 1.63 1.87 16.60
C GLN A 136 0.23 1.68 16.03
N SER A 137 -0.72 1.35 16.88
CA SER A 137 -2.13 1.24 16.53
C SER A 137 -2.92 2.32 17.25
N TYR A 138 -3.52 3.22 16.49
CA TYR A 138 -4.36 4.29 17.02
C TYR A 138 -5.80 3.80 17.16
N SER A 139 -6.36 3.89 18.37
CA SER A 139 -7.71 3.41 18.67
C SER A 139 -8.79 4.36 18.14
N GLN A 140 -8.53 5.66 18.15
CA GLN A 140 -9.51 6.67 17.78
C GLN A 140 -9.55 6.96 16.28
N ARG A 141 -10.69 7.45 15.79
CA ARG A 141 -10.96 7.83 14.41
C ARG A 141 -11.06 9.34 14.24
N GLY A 142 -10.87 9.82 13.01
CA GLY A 142 -10.90 11.26 12.67
C GLY A 142 -9.56 11.95 12.90
N MET A 143 -9.59 13.28 12.92
CA MET A 143 -8.39 14.12 12.95
C MET A 143 -8.09 14.73 14.34
N ASN A 144 -9.04 14.65 15.27
CA ASN A 144 -8.95 15.29 16.60
C ASN A 144 -8.60 14.29 17.69
N THR A 145 -7.66 13.41 17.42
CA THR A 145 -7.19 12.37 18.33
C THR A 145 -5.85 12.77 18.94
N GLY A 146 -5.57 12.36 20.18
CA GLY A 146 -4.31 12.63 20.86
C GLY A 146 -3.14 11.93 20.17
N LYS A 147 -1.97 12.59 20.11
CA LYS A 147 -0.78 11.99 19.49
C LYS A 147 -0.27 10.77 20.25
N ASP A 148 -0.57 10.71 21.55
CA ASP A 148 -0.13 9.65 22.46
C ASP A 148 -1.22 8.58 22.68
N ASP A 149 -2.37 8.68 21.98
CA ASP A 149 -3.48 7.74 22.08
C ASP A 149 -3.25 6.52 21.16
N PHE A 150 -2.14 5.83 21.37
CA PHE A 150 -1.82 4.62 20.63
C PHE A 150 -1.39 3.48 21.55
N SER A 151 -1.59 2.28 21.07
CA SER A 151 -1.02 1.06 21.63
C SER A 151 0.07 0.53 20.71
N LEU A 152 1.10 -0.07 21.29
CA LEU A 152 2.11 -0.82 20.54
C LEU A 152 1.62 -2.27 20.39
N VAL A 153 1.29 -2.66 19.16
CA VAL A 153 0.87 -4.02 18.82
C VAL A 153 2.08 -4.78 18.32
N GLU A 154 2.51 -5.80 19.07
CA GLU A 154 3.59 -6.68 18.70
C GLU A 154 3.02 -7.94 18.04
N VAL A 155 3.50 -8.26 16.84
CA VAL A 155 3.13 -9.46 16.08
C VAL A 155 4.34 -10.34 15.83
N ALA A 156 4.10 -11.62 15.75
CA ALA A 156 5.10 -12.63 15.42
C ALA A 156 4.60 -13.51 14.28
N ASP A 157 5.54 -14.22 13.65
CA ASP A 157 5.26 -15.24 12.62
C ASP A 157 4.28 -14.75 11.55
N SER A 158 4.51 -13.51 11.08
CA SER A 158 3.69 -12.92 10.04
C SER A 158 4.17 -13.40 8.67
N GLU A 159 3.27 -14.00 7.92
CA GLU A 159 3.49 -14.42 6.54
C GLU A 159 2.58 -13.66 5.61
N PHE A 160 3.09 -13.31 4.44
CA PHE A 160 2.34 -12.61 3.42
C PHE A 160 2.71 -13.14 2.03
N TYR A 161 1.69 -13.40 1.23
CA TYR A 161 1.80 -13.83 -0.17
C TYR A 161 0.99 -12.90 -1.04
N GLY A 162 1.53 -12.54 -2.19
CA GLY A 162 0.85 -11.67 -3.13
C GLY A 162 1.06 -12.11 -4.57
N ALA A 163 0.02 -11.95 -5.36
CA ALA A 163 0.06 -12.08 -6.82
C ALA A 163 -0.71 -10.92 -7.45
N ARG A 164 -0.13 -10.26 -8.44
CA ARG A 164 -0.77 -9.21 -9.24
C ARG A 164 -0.62 -9.56 -10.71
N MET A 165 -1.72 -9.46 -11.45
CA MET A 165 -1.74 -9.58 -12.90
C MET A 165 -2.14 -8.24 -13.50
N THR A 166 -1.37 -7.76 -14.46
CA THR A 166 -1.57 -6.48 -15.13
C THR A 166 -1.65 -6.70 -16.65
N ALA A 167 -2.75 -6.27 -17.25
CA ALA A 167 -2.86 -6.13 -18.69
C ALA A 167 -2.48 -4.70 -19.08
N THR A 168 -1.50 -4.53 -19.95
CA THR A 168 -0.98 -3.23 -20.37
C THR A 168 -1.27 -2.98 -21.85
N PHE A 169 -1.62 -1.74 -22.19
CA PHE A 169 -1.96 -1.33 -23.53
C PHE A 169 -1.25 -0.02 -23.86
N PHE A 170 -0.97 0.20 -25.16
CA PHE A 170 -0.41 1.45 -25.68
C PHE A 170 0.86 1.91 -24.94
N ASP A 171 1.84 1.00 -24.82
CA ASP A 171 3.11 1.26 -24.12
C ASP A 171 2.88 1.74 -22.65
N ARG A 172 2.05 0.99 -21.89
CA ARG A 172 1.65 1.29 -20.50
C ARG A 172 0.84 2.58 -20.33
N ARG A 173 0.22 3.11 -21.40
CA ARG A 173 -0.68 4.26 -21.29
C ARG A 173 -1.99 3.91 -20.59
N PHE A 174 -2.43 2.68 -20.74
CA PHE A 174 -3.59 2.15 -20.05
C PHE A 174 -3.28 0.77 -19.47
N GLU A 175 -3.61 0.58 -18.22
CA GLU A 175 -3.44 -0.69 -17.51
C GLU A 175 -4.73 -1.09 -16.81
N LEU A 176 -5.05 -2.38 -16.88
CA LEU A 176 -6.05 -3.03 -16.03
C LEU A 176 -5.34 -4.05 -15.17
N TYR A 177 -5.56 -4.04 -13.88
CA TYR A 177 -4.88 -4.96 -13.00
C TYR A 177 -5.80 -5.55 -11.94
N GLY A 178 -5.50 -6.79 -11.56
CA GLY A 178 -6.09 -7.48 -10.43
C GLY A 178 -5.00 -8.05 -9.56
N ALA A 179 -5.19 -7.96 -8.24
CA ALA A 179 -4.26 -8.54 -7.28
C ALA A 179 -5.00 -9.34 -6.21
N TRP A 180 -4.32 -10.33 -5.69
CA TRP A 180 -4.75 -11.11 -4.55
C TRP A 180 -3.61 -11.19 -3.55
N TYR A 181 -3.93 -10.91 -2.31
CA TYR A 181 -2.98 -10.92 -1.21
C TYR A 181 -3.54 -11.77 -0.08
N GLN A 182 -2.71 -12.61 0.51
CA GLN A 182 -3.03 -13.35 1.72
C GLN A 182 -1.99 -13.05 2.78
N GLY A 183 -2.45 -12.76 3.99
CA GLY A 183 -1.60 -12.58 5.16
C GLY A 183 -2.03 -13.48 6.29
N ALA A 184 -1.08 -13.86 7.13
CA ALA A 184 -1.31 -14.52 8.39
C ALA A 184 -0.36 -13.92 9.43
N SER A 185 -0.81 -13.77 10.67
CA SER A 185 0.03 -13.25 11.76
C SER A 185 -0.48 -13.76 13.12
N ARG A 186 0.41 -13.76 14.12
CA ARG A 186 0.07 -14.04 15.51
C ARG A 186 0.24 -12.77 16.34
N LEU A 187 -0.79 -12.40 17.09
CA LEU A 187 -0.70 -11.33 18.07
C LEU A 187 0.17 -11.82 19.24
N LYS A 188 1.25 -11.11 19.55
CA LYS A 188 2.12 -11.46 20.69
C LYS A 188 1.76 -10.67 21.94
N SER A 189 1.71 -9.34 21.82
CA SER A 189 1.33 -8.47 22.93
C SER A 189 0.74 -7.16 22.45
N ILE A 190 -0.06 -6.53 23.30
CA ILE A 190 -0.47 -5.13 23.18
C ILE A 190 0.12 -4.40 24.38
N ARG A 191 0.83 -3.31 24.12
CA ARG A 191 1.47 -2.48 25.15
C ARG A 191 0.94 -1.07 25.05
N ASP A 192 0.99 -0.34 26.15
CA ASP A 192 0.74 1.09 26.13
C ASP A 192 1.89 1.85 25.45
N LYS A 193 1.75 3.17 25.34
CA LYS A 193 2.76 4.05 24.75
C LYS A 193 4.11 4.02 25.49
N ASP A 194 4.11 3.67 26.78
CA ASP A 194 5.28 3.63 27.66
C ASP A 194 5.92 2.22 27.68
N GLY A 195 5.32 1.25 26.96
CA GLY A 195 5.80 -0.12 26.82
C GLY A 195 5.30 -1.09 27.90
N SER A 196 4.41 -0.66 28.80
CA SER A 196 3.78 -1.54 29.77
C SER A 196 2.80 -2.49 29.07
N VAL A 197 2.78 -3.76 29.48
CA VAL A 197 1.94 -4.79 28.85
C VAL A 197 0.47 -4.58 29.28
N ILE A 198 -0.42 -4.36 28.31
CA ILE A 198 -1.88 -4.34 28.52
C ILE A 198 -2.43 -5.76 28.32
N VAL A 199 -1.99 -6.43 27.23
CA VAL A 199 -2.40 -7.79 26.89
C VAL A 199 -1.17 -8.57 26.47
N GLU A 200 -0.99 -9.75 27.04
CA GLU A 200 -0.02 -10.74 26.58
C GLU A 200 -0.76 -11.99 26.12
N ALA A 201 -0.62 -12.32 24.85
CA ALA A 201 -1.29 -13.48 24.29
C ALA A 201 -0.50 -14.75 24.59
N GLN A 202 -1.11 -15.66 25.33
CA GLN A 202 -0.54 -16.99 25.58
C GLN A 202 -0.98 -17.92 24.46
N ASP A 203 -0.03 -18.33 23.59
CA ASP A 203 -0.24 -19.22 22.44
C ASP A 203 -1.43 -18.79 21.52
N PRO A 204 -1.41 -17.57 20.99
CA PRO A 204 -2.51 -17.07 20.17
C PRO A 204 -2.61 -17.85 18.86
N PRO A 205 -3.82 -18.10 18.37
CA PRO A 205 -4.00 -18.68 17.05
C PRO A 205 -3.45 -17.75 15.97
N SER A 206 -2.95 -18.33 14.88
CA SER A 206 -2.61 -17.52 13.70
C SER A 206 -3.89 -17.01 13.05
N GLU A 207 -4.02 -15.70 12.97
CA GLU A 207 -5.10 -15.05 12.22
C GLU A 207 -4.71 -14.88 10.77
N SER A 208 -5.49 -15.43 9.87
CA SER A 208 -5.28 -15.29 8.42
C SER A 208 -6.40 -14.53 7.74
N GLY A 209 -6.08 -13.88 6.64
CA GLY A 209 -7.07 -13.22 5.82
C GLY A 209 -6.52 -12.91 4.44
N HIS A 210 -7.42 -12.67 3.49
CA HIS A 210 -7.04 -12.27 2.15
C HIS A 210 -7.70 -10.97 1.74
N THR A 211 -7.07 -10.30 0.80
CA THR A 211 -7.55 -9.05 0.20
C THR A 211 -7.47 -9.18 -1.30
N THR A 212 -8.51 -8.74 -1.99
CA THR A 212 -8.53 -8.61 -3.44
C THR A 212 -8.50 -7.14 -3.82
N LEU A 213 -7.77 -6.82 -4.89
CA LEU A 213 -7.68 -5.49 -5.44
C LEU A 213 -7.90 -5.57 -6.95
N PHE A 214 -8.72 -4.67 -7.47
CA PHE A 214 -8.91 -4.45 -8.90
C PHE A 214 -8.72 -2.98 -9.20
N GLY A 215 -8.05 -2.66 -10.30
CA GLY A 215 -7.83 -1.27 -10.65
C GLY A 215 -7.62 -1.04 -12.13
N ALA A 216 -7.66 0.24 -12.47
CA ALA A 216 -7.31 0.75 -13.77
C ALA A 216 -6.38 1.96 -13.59
N ARG A 217 -5.40 2.08 -14.48
CA ARG A 217 -4.46 3.20 -14.55
C ARG A 217 -4.50 3.81 -15.93
N PHE A 218 -4.58 5.13 -15.98
CA PHE A 218 -4.31 5.94 -17.15
C PHE A 218 -3.02 6.71 -16.92
N ASP A 219 -2.01 6.43 -17.74
CA ASP A 219 -0.69 7.03 -17.65
C ASP A 219 -0.39 7.87 -18.91
N LEU A 220 -0.71 9.14 -18.83
CA LEU A 220 -0.41 10.12 -19.86
C LEU A 220 0.83 10.94 -19.46
N THR A 221 1.87 10.26 -18.99
CA THR A 221 3.16 10.87 -18.63
C THR A 221 4.21 10.63 -19.71
N ASP A 222 5.35 11.29 -19.60
CA ASP A 222 6.51 11.09 -20.47
C ASP A 222 7.37 9.88 -20.07
N ASP A 223 7.14 9.30 -18.90
CA ASP A 223 7.87 8.11 -18.41
C ASP A 223 7.07 7.39 -17.31
N TYR A 224 7.04 6.05 -17.35
CA TYR A 224 6.30 5.27 -16.36
C TYR A 224 6.97 5.29 -14.97
N PRO A 225 8.27 4.98 -14.81
CA PRO A 225 8.89 4.91 -13.50
C PRO A 225 9.35 6.28 -12.93
N ASP A 226 9.73 7.26 -13.77
CA ASP A 226 10.18 8.59 -13.33
C ASP A 226 9.54 9.70 -14.18
N PRO A 227 8.24 9.93 -13.99
CA PRO A 227 7.53 10.93 -14.78
C PRO A 227 7.99 12.35 -14.44
N ARG A 228 8.19 13.16 -15.49
CA ARG A 228 8.54 14.58 -15.38
C ARG A 228 7.51 15.50 -16.01
N ARG A 229 6.64 14.95 -16.87
CA ARG A 229 5.59 15.68 -17.56
C ARG A 229 4.36 14.80 -17.77
N GLY A 230 3.18 15.43 -17.69
CA GLY A 230 1.90 14.76 -17.93
C GLY A 230 1.12 14.48 -16.68
N PHE A 231 0.22 13.52 -16.72
CA PHE A 231 -0.54 13.12 -15.54
C PHE A 231 -0.83 11.61 -15.53
N ARG A 232 -1.07 11.08 -14.34
CA ARG A 232 -1.47 9.70 -14.07
C ARG A 232 -2.74 9.72 -13.25
N PHE A 233 -3.67 8.84 -13.58
CA PHE A 233 -4.90 8.64 -12.85
C PHE A 233 -5.09 7.15 -12.56
N ASP A 234 -5.25 6.83 -11.30
CA ASP A 234 -5.48 5.47 -10.81
C ASP A 234 -6.86 5.39 -10.14
N VAL A 235 -7.60 4.35 -10.43
CA VAL A 235 -8.80 3.95 -9.70
C VAL A 235 -8.60 2.55 -9.19
N THR A 236 -8.74 2.33 -7.88
CA THR A 236 -8.64 0.99 -7.29
C THR A 236 -9.83 0.68 -6.42
N ARG A 237 -10.24 -0.58 -6.44
CA ARG A 237 -11.22 -1.16 -5.55
C ARG A 237 -10.56 -2.26 -4.74
N THR A 238 -10.47 -2.05 -3.44
CA THR A 238 -9.90 -3.02 -2.49
C THR A 238 -11.01 -3.60 -1.63
N GLN A 239 -11.03 -4.92 -1.47
CA GLN A 239 -11.99 -5.63 -0.65
C GLN A 239 -11.34 -6.78 0.09
N SER A 240 -11.62 -6.88 1.39
CA SER A 240 -11.34 -8.08 2.19
C SER A 240 -12.67 -8.72 2.58
N PRO A 241 -12.79 -10.05 2.65
CA PRO A 241 -13.97 -10.69 3.19
C PRO A 241 -14.22 -10.27 4.64
N PRO A 242 -15.48 -10.13 5.06
CA PRO A 242 -15.81 -9.84 6.44
C PRO A 242 -15.31 -10.95 7.35
N ARG A 243 -14.77 -10.59 8.51
CA ARG A 243 -14.35 -11.52 9.56
C ARG A 243 -15.39 -11.55 10.66
N GLY A 244 -15.87 -12.74 11.00
CA GLY A 244 -16.88 -12.91 12.06
C GLY A 244 -18.10 -12.01 11.80
N SER A 245 -18.43 -11.20 12.79
CA SER A 245 -19.53 -10.21 12.74
C SER A 245 -19.10 -8.85 12.15
N GLY A 246 -17.92 -8.74 11.59
CA GLY A 246 -17.41 -7.51 10.95
C GLY A 246 -18.21 -7.10 9.72
N PRO A 247 -18.00 -5.87 9.23
CA PRO A 247 -18.73 -5.31 8.09
C PRO A 247 -18.27 -5.96 6.78
N ASP A 248 -19.16 -6.11 5.82
CA ASP A 248 -18.80 -6.34 4.42
C ASP A 248 -18.73 -5.00 3.70
N TYR A 249 -17.54 -4.57 3.34
CA TYR A 249 -17.30 -3.30 2.67
C TYR A 249 -16.15 -3.40 1.68
N PHE A 250 -16.05 -2.43 0.80
CA PHE A 250 -14.92 -2.21 -0.08
C PHE A 250 -14.49 -0.75 -0.05
N VAL A 251 -13.23 -0.52 -0.38
CA VAL A 251 -12.66 0.82 -0.49
C VAL A 251 -12.45 1.16 -1.96
N MET A 252 -12.83 2.37 -2.35
CA MET A 252 -12.51 2.95 -3.65
C MET A 252 -11.51 4.08 -3.46
N ASP A 253 -10.35 3.96 -4.10
CA ASP A 253 -9.35 5.01 -4.17
C ASP A 253 -9.32 5.62 -5.57
N TYR A 254 -9.32 6.94 -5.61
CA TYR A 254 -9.15 7.76 -6.81
C TYR A 254 -7.91 8.61 -6.60
N ASN A 255 -6.83 8.28 -7.29
CA ASN A 255 -5.53 8.93 -7.12
C ASN A 255 -5.10 9.59 -8.43
N THR A 256 -4.91 10.89 -8.39
CA THR A 256 -4.46 11.67 -9.55
C THR A 256 -3.13 12.32 -9.24
N THR A 257 -2.15 12.15 -10.13
CA THR A 257 -0.83 12.79 -9.99
C THR A 257 -0.50 13.54 -11.28
N GLY A 258 -0.28 14.84 -11.15
CA GLY A 258 0.16 15.71 -12.24
C GLY A 258 1.66 15.99 -12.14
N TYR A 259 2.35 15.99 -13.25
CA TYR A 259 3.78 16.27 -13.39
C TYR A 259 3.98 17.46 -14.32
N ILE A 260 4.45 18.56 -13.76
CA ILE A 260 4.63 19.82 -14.46
C ILE A 260 6.13 20.08 -14.56
N PRO A 261 6.70 20.12 -15.78
CA PRO A 261 8.09 20.44 -15.97
C PRO A 261 8.38 21.86 -15.49
N PHE A 262 9.41 22.01 -14.68
CA PHE A 262 9.86 23.29 -14.16
C PHE A 262 11.35 23.44 -14.43
N ARG A 263 11.78 24.57 -15.00
CA ARG A 263 13.14 24.76 -15.53
C ARG A 263 13.51 23.64 -16.53
N ARG A 264 14.82 23.36 -16.71
CA ARG A 264 15.29 22.36 -17.71
C ARG A 264 15.11 20.90 -17.26
N ARG A 265 15.15 20.63 -15.97
CA ARG A 265 15.21 19.24 -15.44
C ARG A 265 14.25 18.99 -14.29
N ASP A 266 13.79 20.07 -13.65
CA ASP A 266 13.02 19.97 -12.42
C ASP A 266 11.55 19.69 -12.72
N THR A 267 10.88 19.12 -11.73
CA THR A 267 9.47 18.72 -11.85
C THR A 267 8.71 19.19 -10.63
N LEU A 268 7.59 19.88 -10.84
CA LEU A 268 6.59 20.09 -9.82
C LEU A 268 5.56 18.97 -9.92
N VAL A 269 5.38 18.21 -8.84
CA VAL A 269 4.43 17.10 -8.76
C VAL A 269 3.29 17.52 -7.86
N LEU A 270 2.07 17.32 -8.33
CA LEU A 270 0.83 17.58 -7.58
C LEU A 270 0.06 16.26 -7.48
N ASN A 271 -0.39 15.91 -6.28
CA ASN A 271 -1.18 14.70 -6.06
C ASN A 271 -2.49 15.01 -5.34
N LEU A 272 -3.54 14.35 -5.76
CA LEU A 272 -4.85 14.37 -5.13
C LEU A 272 -5.32 12.93 -4.94
N LEU A 273 -5.62 12.54 -3.69
CA LEU A 273 -6.28 11.30 -3.36
C LEU A 273 -7.66 11.56 -2.77
N ARG A 274 -8.64 10.87 -3.30
CA ARG A 274 -9.94 10.65 -2.68
C ARG A 274 -10.09 9.17 -2.39
N SER A 275 -10.41 8.81 -1.13
CA SER A 275 -10.67 7.44 -0.72
C SER A 275 -11.99 7.36 0.03
N ASP A 276 -12.83 6.40 -0.35
CA ASP A 276 -14.14 6.21 0.26
C ASP A 276 -14.38 4.73 0.58
N ALA A 277 -14.81 4.43 1.80
CA ALA A 277 -15.33 3.12 2.17
C ALA A 277 -16.82 3.04 1.82
N PHE A 278 -17.24 1.91 1.25
CA PHE A 278 -18.61 1.61 0.87
C PHE A 278 -19.06 0.34 1.56
N VAL A 279 -19.92 0.49 2.56
CA VAL A 279 -20.44 -0.63 3.35
C VAL A 279 -21.64 -1.25 2.65
N LYS A 280 -21.56 -2.55 2.34
CA LYS A 280 -22.65 -3.35 1.78
C LYS A 280 -23.52 -3.95 2.88
N ARG A 281 -22.89 -4.36 3.99
CA ARG A 281 -23.54 -4.89 5.19
C ARG A 281 -22.76 -4.41 6.42
N GLN A 282 -23.46 -3.75 7.31
CA GLN A 282 -22.90 -3.35 8.59
C GLN A 282 -22.51 -4.59 9.42
N GLY A 283 -21.47 -4.45 10.23
CA GLY A 283 -21.12 -5.43 11.24
C GLY A 283 -21.96 -5.28 12.50
N GLU A 284 -21.56 -6.00 13.55
CA GLU A 284 -22.16 -5.89 14.88
C GLU A 284 -21.91 -4.51 15.48
N THR A 285 -22.95 -3.87 16.02
CA THR A 285 -22.89 -2.54 16.63
C THR A 285 -23.40 -2.50 18.05
N ASP A 286 -23.94 -3.61 18.58
CA ASP A 286 -24.28 -3.71 19.99
C ASP A 286 -23.03 -3.78 20.87
N PRO A 287 -22.78 -2.82 21.76
CA PRO A 287 -21.59 -2.82 22.62
C PRO A 287 -21.45 -4.08 23.47
N VAL A 288 -22.56 -4.65 23.96
CA VAL A 288 -22.54 -5.86 24.81
C VAL A 288 -22.13 -7.07 23.98
N ALA A 289 -22.73 -7.24 22.81
CA ALA A 289 -22.37 -8.31 21.89
C ALA A 289 -20.89 -8.22 21.45
N LEU A 290 -20.38 -7.03 21.18
CA LEU A 290 -18.98 -6.81 20.83
C LEU A 290 -18.03 -7.12 21.99
N GLN A 291 -18.36 -6.72 23.21
CA GLN A 291 -17.55 -7.08 24.38
C GLN A 291 -17.46 -8.61 24.52
N GLN A 292 -18.58 -9.33 24.40
CA GLN A 292 -18.60 -10.79 24.45
C GLN A 292 -17.75 -11.44 23.35
N GLN A 293 -17.84 -10.93 22.10
CA GLN A 293 -17.06 -11.45 20.97
C GLN A 293 -15.57 -11.22 21.13
N LEU A 294 -15.17 -10.06 21.68
CA LEU A 294 -13.77 -9.70 21.87
C LEU A 294 -13.21 -10.25 23.20
N GLY A 295 -14.02 -10.93 24.01
CA GLY A 295 -13.63 -11.42 25.31
C GLY A 295 -13.30 -10.27 26.30
N LEU A 296 -13.94 -9.11 26.13
CA LEU A 296 -13.73 -7.92 26.94
C LEU A 296 -14.88 -7.76 27.94
N ASP A 297 -14.56 -7.25 29.13
CA ASP A 297 -15.52 -6.73 30.11
C ASP A 297 -15.07 -5.34 30.54
N CYS A 298 -15.55 -4.31 29.85
CA CYS A 298 -15.16 -2.92 30.09
C CYS A 298 -15.69 -2.37 31.44
N ALA A 299 -16.59 -3.10 32.11
CA ALA A 299 -17.14 -2.73 33.43
C ALA A 299 -16.49 -3.53 34.56
N ALA A 300 -15.53 -4.42 34.27
CA ALA A 300 -14.90 -5.26 35.29
C ALA A 300 -14.26 -4.40 36.39
N PRO A 301 -14.56 -4.66 37.69
CA PRO A 301 -14.05 -3.90 38.80
C PRO A 301 -12.53 -4.03 39.01
N THR A 302 -11.90 -4.97 38.34
CA THR A 302 -10.45 -5.18 38.34
C THR A 302 -9.69 -4.25 37.42
N LEU A 303 -10.38 -3.58 36.48
CA LEU A 303 -9.76 -2.62 35.56
C LEU A 303 -9.48 -1.30 36.21
N THR A 304 -8.32 -0.74 35.95
CA THR A 304 -8.00 0.65 36.25
C THR A 304 -8.85 1.61 35.38
N PRO A 305 -9.05 2.86 35.77
CA PRO A 305 -9.78 3.84 34.97
C PRO A 305 -9.22 3.99 33.55
N THR A 306 -7.91 3.89 33.39
CA THR A 306 -7.23 3.94 32.08
C THR A 306 -7.56 2.72 31.21
N GLU A 307 -7.57 1.53 31.81
CA GLU A 307 -7.94 0.29 31.08
C GLU A 307 -9.42 0.28 30.70
N GLN A 308 -10.30 0.80 31.56
CA GLN A 308 -11.72 0.98 31.25
C GLN A 308 -11.92 1.94 30.07
N GLN A 309 -11.21 3.09 30.08
CA GLN A 309 -11.25 4.04 28.98
C GLN A 309 -10.79 3.40 27.68
N PHE A 310 -9.65 2.72 27.69
CA PHE A 310 -9.12 2.00 26.52
C PHE A 310 -10.10 0.94 25.99
N CYS A 311 -10.69 0.15 26.88
CA CYS A 311 -11.69 -0.84 26.52
C CYS A 311 -12.90 -0.20 25.81
N ASN A 312 -13.45 0.88 26.36
CA ASN A 312 -14.58 1.61 25.78
C ASN A 312 -14.21 2.24 24.43
N GLU A 313 -12.99 2.75 24.27
CA GLU A 313 -12.49 3.30 22.99
C GLU A 313 -12.36 2.22 21.93
N VAL A 314 -11.89 1.01 22.28
CA VAL A 314 -11.84 -0.15 21.37
C VAL A 314 -13.24 -0.50 20.88
N ILE A 315 -14.22 -0.57 21.78
CA ILE A 315 -15.62 -0.86 21.43
C ILE A 315 -16.19 0.24 20.52
N ALA A 316 -16.04 1.51 20.90
CA ALA A 316 -16.54 2.65 20.10
C ALA A 316 -15.94 2.68 18.70
N THR A 317 -14.62 2.45 18.58
CA THR A 317 -13.91 2.39 17.30
C THR A 317 -14.38 1.21 16.46
N THR A 318 -14.62 0.06 17.09
CA THR A 318 -15.15 -1.14 16.40
C THR A 318 -16.55 -0.87 15.87
N ILE A 319 -17.42 -0.26 16.64
CA ILE A 319 -18.77 0.15 16.20
C ILE A 319 -18.68 1.09 14.99
N ALA A 320 -17.84 2.12 15.07
CA ALA A 320 -17.66 3.07 13.97
C ALA A 320 -17.12 2.39 12.70
N HIS A 321 -16.15 1.47 12.85
CA HIS A 321 -15.66 0.65 11.73
C HIS A 321 -16.75 -0.26 11.17
N ASN A 322 -17.51 -0.95 12.00
CA ASN A 322 -18.59 -1.85 11.60
C ASN A 322 -19.75 -1.12 10.92
N THR A 323 -19.95 0.14 11.27
CA THR A 323 -21.00 0.99 10.66
C THR A 323 -20.54 1.57 9.32
N SER A 324 -19.32 2.10 9.24
CA SER A 324 -18.90 2.98 8.15
C SER A 324 -17.72 2.43 7.32
N GLY A 325 -17.08 1.33 7.72
CA GLY A 325 -15.85 0.84 7.12
C GLY A 325 -14.64 1.75 7.42
N THR A 326 -13.54 1.52 6.75
CA THR A 326 -12.33 2.35 6.88
C THR A 326 -11.70 2.55 5.49
N ALA A 327 -11.60 3.79 5.06
CA ALA A 327 -10.90 4.21 3.84
C ALA A 327 -9.38 4.20 4.03
N THR A 328 -8.63 4.51 2.98
CA THR A 328 -7.17 4.66 3.06
C THR A 328 -6.80 5.69 4.12
N SER A 329 -6.05 5.26 5.12
CA SER A 329 -5.63 6.09 6.26
C SER A 329 -4.55 7.10 5.87
N LEU A 330 -4.41 8.16 6.66
CA LEU A 330 -3.34 9.15 6.54
C LEU A 330 -2.32 8.99 7.66
N GLY A 331 -1.09 9.41 7.36
CA GLY A 331 0.11 9.22 8.19
C GLY A 331 1.00 8.11 7.66
N GLY A 332 2.29 8.25 7.83
CA GLY A 332 3.30 7.29 7.45
C GLY A 332 4.23 7.76 6.34
N PHE A 333 4.85 6.82 5.68
CA PHE A 333 5.88 7.12 4.68
C PHE A 333 5.31 7.59 3.32
N SER A 334 4.01 7.45 3.07
CA SER A 334 3.41 7.80 1.77
C SER A 334 2.64 9.10 1.77
N ARG A 335 1.89 9.42 2.81
CA ARG A 335 1.01 10.60 2.89
C ARG A 335 1.00 11.15 4.30
N LEU A 336 1.02 12.47 4.46
CA LEU A 336 1.21 13.16 5.74
C LEU A 336 2.44 12.63 6.48
N ARG A 337 3.60 12.73 5.83
CA ARG A 337 4.88 12.09 6.23
C ARG A 337 5.42 12.52 7.59
N SER A 338 4.90 13.60 8.17
CA SER A 338 5.24 14.02 9.54
C SER A 338 4.54 13.23 10.64
N TYR A 339 3.61 12.34 10.28
CA TYR A 339 2.81 11.55 11.22
C TYR A 339 3.13 10.05 11.10
N PRO A 340 2.97 9.26 12.18
CA PRO A 340 3.13 7.81 12.13
C PRO A 340 2.16 7.11 11.17
N GLN A 341 2.49 5.89 10.78
CA GLN A 341 1.68 5.08 9.88
C GLN A 341 0.27 4.85 10.44
N GLY A 342 -0.75 5.14 9.62
CA GLY A 342 -2.15 4.93 9.99
C GLY A 342 -2.65 5.83 11.14
N ARG A 343 -2.00 6.99 11.33
CA ARG A 343 -2.31 7.94 12.41
C ARG A 343 -3.75 8.44 12.38
N PHE A 344 -4.29 8.68 11.19
CA PHE A 344 -5.64 9.18 11.02
C PHE A 344 -6.47 8.20 10.19
N LYS A 345 -7.63 7.80 10.72
CA LYS A 345 -8.53 6.81 10.13
C LYS A 345 -9.95 7.38 10.05
N GLY A 346 -10.70 6.99 9.02
CA GLY A 346 -12.09 7.36 8.83
C GLY A 346 -12.71 6.59 7.68
N ALA A 347 -14.01 6.73 7.47
CA ALA A 347 -14.70 6.13 6.33
C ALA A 347 -14.40 6.84 5.01
N HIS A 348 -13.93 8.08 5.10
CA HIS A 348 -13.63 8.94 3.97
C HIS A 348 -12.30 9.65 4.18
N THR A 349 -11.52 9.79 3.11
CA THR A 349 -10.20 10.46 3.13
C THR A 349 -10.09 11.39 1.94
N LEU A 350 -9.56 12.59 2.20
CA LEU A 350 -9.14 13.54 1.18
C LEU A 350 -7.70 13.98 1.47
N PHE A 351 -6.85 13.93 0.47
CA PHE A 351 -5.44 14.30 0.60
C PHE A 351 -5.01 15.09 -0.62
N PHE A 352 -4.18 16.10 -0.38
CA PHE A 352 -3.47 16.85 -1.40
C PHE A 352 -1.98 16.91 -1.05
N GLY A 353 -1.13 16.73 -2.06
CA GLY A 353 0.32 16.84 -1.96
C GLY A 353 0.90 17.68 -3.09
N ALA A 354 1.92 18.46 -2.78
CA ALA A 354 2.74 19.18 -3.73
C ALA A 354 4.21 18.90 -3.43
N GLU A 355 4.99 18.56 -4.46
CA GLU A 355 6.40 18.20 -4.31
C GLU A 355 7.22 18.79 -5.46
N TYR A 356 8.20 19.61 -5.13
CA TYR A 356 9.21 20.07 -6.07
C TYR A 356 10.39 19.11 -6.08
N ARG A 357 10.67 18.50 -7.23
CA ARG A 357 11.79 17.58 -7.47
C ARG A 357 12.90 18.31 -8.22
N TRP A 358 14.00 18.52 -7.52
CA TRP A 358 15.20 19.09 -8.10
C TRP A 358 16.13 17.95 -8.53
N ASN A 359 16.23 17.73 -9.85
CA ASN A 359 17.06 16.68 -10.43
C ASN A 359 18.51 17.16 -10.56
N LEU A 360 19.38 16.71 -9.67
CA LEU A 360 20.80 17.09 -9.63
C LEU A 360 21.61 16.42 -10.74
N THR A 361 21.31 15.18 -11.04
CA THR A 361 22.02 14.37 -12.05
C THR A 361 21.05 13.72 -13.01
N ASP A 362 21.59 13.22 -14.14
CA ASP A 362 20.90 12.40 -15.12
C ASP A 362 21.38 10.96 -15.11
N GLU A 363 20.50 10.02 -15.41
CA GLU A 363 20.73 8.58 -15.48
C GLU A 363 21.43 8.10 -16.79
N ARG A 364 22.38 8.90 -17.32
CA ARG A 364 22.98 8.60 -18.63
C ARG A 364 24.10 7.57 -18.57
N THR A 365 24.79 7.49 -17.46
CA THR A 365 25.98 6.64 -17.30
C THR A 365 25.68 5.50 -16.34
N PRO A 366 25.87 4.23 -16.74
CA PRO A 366 25.73 3.12 -15.83
C PRO A 366 26.82 3.17 -14.75
N PHE A 367 26.46 2.75 -13.55
CA PHE A 367 27.35 2.62 -12.43
C PHE A 367 27.71 1.15 -12.25
N ASP A 368 28.97 0.83 -12.43
CA ASP A 368 29.50 -0.53 -12.36
C ASP A 368 30.53 -0.65 -11.24
N ILE A 369 30.19 -1.40 -10.21
CA ILE A 369 31.11 -1.84 -9.15
C ILE A 369 30.84 -3.32 -8.86
N PHE A 370 31.67 -3.94 -8.01
CA PHE A 370 31.56 -5.38 -7.71
C PHE A 370 30.15 -5.86 -7.32
N VAL A 371 29.38 -5.05 -6.56
CA VAL A 371 28.05 -5.39 -6.09
C VAL A 371 26.91 -4.73 -6.89
N MET A 372 27.23 -3.97 -7.93
CA MET A 372 26.28 -3.30 -8.81
C MET A 372 26.80 -3.28 -10.22
N LYS A 373 25.98 -3.64 -11.20
CA LYS A 373 26.32 -3.61 -12.61
C LYS A 373 25.15 -3.11 -13.43
N GLY A 374 25.43 -2.24 -14.39
CA GLY A 374 24.44 -1.70 -15.31
C GLY A 374 23.41 -0.75 -14.65
N VAL A 375 23.59 -0.40 -13.39
CA VAL A 375 22.62 0.44 -12.66
C VAL A 375 22.84 1.90 -13.03
N ARG A 376 21.87 2.46 -13.74
CA ARG A 376 21.83 3.90 -14.05
C ARG A 376 21.04 4.61 -12.97
N THR A 377 21.62 5.63 -12.36
CA THR A 377 20.99 6.34 -11.25
C THR A 377 20.94 7.84 -11.48
N SER A 378 19.87 8.47 -11.02
CA SER A 378 19.79 9.93 -10.84
C SER A 378 19.56 10.30 -9.39
N ILE A 379 20.09 11.45 -8.99
CA ILE A 379 19.94 12.00 -7.64
C ILE A 379 18.95 13.15 -7.71
N GLN A 380 17.92 13.10 -6.84
CA GLN A 380 16.92 14.13 -6.72
C GLN A 380 16.87 14.63 -5.27
N VAL A 381 16.73 15.94 -5.10
CA VAL A 381 16.30 16.58 -3.85
C VAL A 381 14.85 16.99 -4.01
N ALA A 382 14.02 16.63 -3.05
CA ALA A 382 12.60 16.98 -3.07
C ALA A 382 12.26 17.90 -1.90
N PHE A 383 11.41 18.89 -2.16
CA PHE A 383 10.75 19.70 -1.14
C PHE A 383 9.25 19.50 -1.28
N PHE A 384 8.55 19.28 -0.18
CA PHE A 384 7.14 18.91 -0.25
C PHE A 384 6.28 19.61 0.79
N TYR A 385 5.02 19.76 0.43
CA TYR A 385 3.92 20.13 1.30
C TYR A 385 2.76 19.15 1.07
N GLU A 386 2.16 18.70 2.15
CA GLU A 386 1.04 17.77 2.15
C GLU A 386 -0.02 18.26 3.11
N THR A 387 -1.28 18.10 2.74
CA THR A 387 -2.42 18.36 3.61
C THR A 387 -3.47 17.28 3.41
N GLY A 388 -4.19 16.94 4.46
CA GLY A 388 -5.21 15.91 4.36
C GLY A 388 -6.12 15.83 5.57
N VAL A 389 -7.23 15.12 5.37
CA VAL A 389 -8.30 14.93 6.34
C VAL A 389 -8.93 13.56 6.17
N THR A 390 -9.31 12.96 7.29
CA THR A 390 -10.17 11.77 7.33
C THR A 390 -11.37 12.05 8.21
N SER A 391 -12.53 11.51 7.85
CA SER A 391 -13.76 11.60 8.66
C SER A 391 -14.68 10.40 8.38
N ASP A 392 -15.60 10.14 9.29
CA ASP A 392 -16.68 9.18 9.09
C ASP A 392 -17.87 9.79 8.34
N THR A 393 -17.89 11.10 8.14
CA THR A 393 -18.89 11.82 7.34
C THR A 393 -18.24 12.60 6.20
N ARG A 394 -18.89 12.63 5.03
CA ARG A 394 -18.36 13.32 3.85
C ARG A 394 -18.31 14.84 3.99
N SER A 395 -19.25 15.42 4.71
CA SER A 395 -19.32 16.88 4.94
C SER A 395 -18.07 17.42 5.60
N ASP A 396 -17.57 16.71 6.62
CA ASP A 396 -16.46 17.17 7.46
C ASP A 396 -15.10 17.18 6.73
N LEU A 397 -15.00 16.49 5.58
CA LEU A 397 -13.80 16.53 4.74
C LEU A 397 -13.51 17.92 4.17
N TYR A 398 -14.52 18.77 4.09
CA TYR A 398 -14.39 20.12 3.55
C TYR A 398 -14.25 21.20 4.63
N GLU A 399 -14.24 20.78 5.90
CA GLU A 399 -14.00 21.68 7.03
C GLU A 399 -12.49 21.90 7.21
N ARG A 400 -12.02 23.12 6.88
CA ARG A 400 -10.59 23.47 6.95
C ARG A 400 -9.95 23.26 8.32
N GLY A 401 -10.72 23.40 9.39
CA GLY A 401 -10.24 23.21 10.79
C GLY A 401 -9.79 21.77 11.10
N ASN A 402 -10.27 20.80 10.32
CA ASN A 402 -9.95 19.39 10.51
C ASN A 402 -8.69 18.94 9.76
N MET A 403 -8.19 19.70 8.79
CA MET A 403 -7.03 19.32 8.01
C MET A 403 -5.74 19.30 8.82
N ARG A 404 -4.82 18.41 8.48
CA ARG A 404 -3.46 18.34 9.03
C ARG A 404 -2.46 18.53 7.89
N ASP A 405 -1.40 19.24 8.22
CA ASP A 405 -0.34 19.59 7.30
C ASP A 405 0.95 18.86 7.64
N SER A 406 1.74 18.59 6.60
CA SER A 406 3.09 18.03 6.70
C SER A 406 3.94 18.69 5.62
N TYR A 407 5.13 19.14 5.96
CA TYR A 407 6.08 19.70 5.00
C TYR A 407 7.50 19.26 5.32
N GLY A 408 8.34 19.21 4.31
CA GLY A 408 9.69 18.71 4.52
C GLY A 408 10.53 18.66 3.28
N ALA A 409 11.63 17.94 3.40
CA ALA A 409 12.58 17.71 2.33
C ALA A 409 13.01 16.24 2.30
N GLY A 410 13.46 15.77 1.13
CA GLY A 410 13.95 14.41 0.97
C GLY A 410 15.01 14.31 -0.10
N LEU A 411 15.86 13.29 0.05
CA LEU A 411 16.83 12.85 -0.94
C LEU A 411 16.34 11.57 -1.60
N ARG A 412 16.53 11.46 -2.90
CA ARG A 412 16.14 10.28 -3.68
C ARG A 412 17.28 9.85 -4.59
N ILE A 413 17.43 8.54 -4.71
CA ILE A 413 18.25 7.90 -5.73
C ILE A 413 17.27 7.11 -6.61
N VAL A 414 17.11 7.56 -7.84
CA VAL A 414 16.18 6.96 -8.81
C VAL A 414 16.99 6.13 -9.80
N THR A 415 16.66 4.85 -9.91
CA THR A 415 17.27 3.98 -10.91
C THR A 415 16.50 4.05 -12.23
N ALA A 416 17.16 3.76 -13.34
CA ALA A 416 16.51 3.73 -14.65
C ALA A 416 15.39 2.69 -14.75
N SER A 417 15.47 1.64 -13.94
CA SER A 417 14.48 0.58 -13.82
C SER A 417 13.28 0.94 -12.91
N GLY A 418 13.26 2.15 -12.36
CA GLY A 418 12.13 2.64 -11.56
C GLY A 418 12.19 2.37 -10.07
N VAL A 419 13.25 1.74 -9.56
CA VAL A 419 13.44 1.64 -8.12
C VAL A 419 13.90 2.98 -7.56
N VAL A 420 13.22 3.48 -6.56
CA VAL A 420 13.50 4.76 -5.91
C VAL A 420 13.87 4.51 -4.46
N PHE A 421 15.11 4.78 -4.09
CA PHE A 421 15.56 4.83 -2.70
C PHE A 421 15.38 6.24 -2.19
N ARG A 422 14.67 6.41 -1.09
CA ARG A 422 14.40 7.74 -0.54
C ARG A 422 14.61 7.84 0.95
N GLY A 423 15.03 9.04 1.40
CA GLY A 423 15.03 9.45 2.79
C GLY A 423 14.36 10.82 2.90
N ASP A 424 13.31 10.91 3.71
CA ASP A 424 12.53 12.12 3.93
C ASP A 424 12.62 12.58 5.38
N ILE A 425 12.65 13.89 5.60
CA ILE A 425 12.47 14.55 6.89
C ILE A 425 11.23 15.43 6.75
N ALA A 426 10.25 15.21 7.60
CA ALA A 426 8.99 15.91 7.57
C ALA A 426 8.66 16.54 8.93
N TYR A 427 8.07 17.72 8.92
CA TYR A 427 7.59 18.45 10.08
C TYR A 427 6.08 18.67 9.98
N GLY A 428 5.38 18.57 11.10
CA GLY A 428 3.95 18.84 11.25
C GLY A 428 3.58 19.18 12.69
N LYS A 429 2.30 19.22 12.98
CA LYS A 429 1.78 19.60 14.29
C LYS A 429 2.30 18.71 15.43
N GLU A 430 2.60 17.44 15.17
CA GLU A 430 3.09 16.47 16.17
C GLU A 430 4.62 16.42 16.28
N GLY A 431 5.32 17.22 15.49
CA GLY A 431 6.78 17.35 15.52
C GLY A 431 7.46 16.89 14.23
N ILE A 432 8.72 16.44 14.36
CA ILE A 432 9.53 15.95 13.25
C ILE A 432 9.41 14.44 13.15
N ASN A 433 9.28 13.96 11.93
CA ASN A 433 9.33 12.55 11.61
C ASN A 433 10.29 12.31 10.44
N THR A 434 10.92 11.14 10.41
CA THR A 434 11.85 10.74 9.35
C THR A 434 11.44 9.40 8.80
N ALA A 435 11.49 9.26 7.48
CA ALA A 435 11.22 8.00 6.79
C ALA A 435 12.38 7.67 5.85
N ILE A 436 12.81 6.40 5.85
CA ILE A 436 13.77 5.86 4.88
C ILE A 436 13.11 4.62 4.29
N PHE A 437 12.79 4.67 3.01
CA PHE A 437 11.97 3.66 2.34
C PHE A 437 12.26 3.58 0.83
N ILE A 438 11.67 2.57 0.18
CA ILE A 438 11.77 2.34 -1.27
C ILE A 438 10.43 2.70 -1.92
N GLY A 439 10.47 3.44 -3.03
CA GLY A 439 9.31 3.90 -3.80
C GLY A 439 9.07 5.40 -3.73
N TYR A 440 8.34 5.94 -4.72
CA TYR A 440 7.85 7.32 -4.67
C TYR A 440 6.73 7.45 -3.64
N PRO A 441 6.55 8.65 -3.04
CA PRO A 441 5.34 8.92 -2.26
C PRO A 441 4.11 8.99 -3.19
N TRP A 442 2.91 8.78 -2.61
CA TRP A 442 1.61 8.96 -3.27
C TRP A 442 1.26 7.93 -4.36
N GLU A 443 2.09 6.96 -4.64
CA GLU A 443 1.74 5.84 -5.53
C GLU A 443 0.84 4.82 -4.80
N LEU A 444 -0.08 4.18 -5.55
CA LEU A 444 -1.00 3.15 -5.05
C LEU A 444 -0.50 1.77 -5.45
#